data_bb5cead8251e3d989ec2c6cffb64dbd8
#
_entry.id   bb5cead8251e3d989ec2c6cffb64dbd8
#
_cell.length_a   1.000
_cell.length_b   1.000
_cell.length_c   1.000
_cell.angle_alpha   90.00
_cell.angle_beta   90.00
_cell.angle_gamma   90.00
#
_symmetry.space_group_name_H-M   'P 1'
#
loop_
_entity.id
_entity.type
_entity.pdbx_description
1 polymer ?
#
loop_
_entity_poly.entity_id
_entity_poly.type
_entity_poly.pdbx_seq_one_letter_code
_entity_poly.pdbx_strand_id
1 'polypeptide(L)'
;TTRDIEALMNNQFYSESIESLNDVHEGKIIIDNQEIELSDLLIKNPIFTFISSMNDIFEKYIQECKSYGIYSLSKNYDNELLWAYYANSYKGFCIEYDLEILKQYPLKQEAFYDVMYSKNIPTLRIGDISEPKTLLKKLLSTKSLNWKHEDEFRIITGTVGIYHYFNRAVKSIYFGHRTPENTIK
;
A
#
# COMPACT_ATOMS: atom_id res chain seq x y z
N THR A 1 -16.99 12.87 -0.08
CA THR A 1 -18.06 12.67 -1.09
C THR A 1 -19.23 11.90 -0.47
N THR A 2 -20.39 11.84 -1.13
CA THR A 2 -21.53 11.01 -0.70
C THR A 2 -21.10 9.55 -0.54
N ARG A 3 -20.29 9.04 -1.47
CA ARG A 3 -19.69 7.69 -1.43
C ARG A 3 -18.92 7.41 -0.14
N ASP A 4 -18.16 8.39 0.35
CA ASP A 4 -17.33 8.19 1.55
C ASP A 4 -18.20 8.14 2.82
N ILE A 5 -19.27 8.91 2.85
CA ILE A 5 -20.26 8.85 3.94
C ILE A 5 -21.00 7.53 3.94
N GLU A 6 -21.44 7.05 2.76
CA GLU A 6 -22.08 5.74 2.62
C GLU A 6 -21.13 4.60 3.05
N ALA A 7 -19.87 4.66 2.67
CA ALA A 7 -18.86 3.68 3.09
C ALA A 7 -18.69 3.67 4.62
N LEU A 8 -18.61 4.85 5.25
CA LEU A 8 -18.54 4.97 6.71
C LEU A 8 -19.79 4.38 7.39
N MET A 9 -20.99 4.70 6.90
CA MET A 9 -22.26 4.19 7.44
C MET A 9 -22.38 2.68 7.33
N ASN A 10 -21.80 2.08 6.28
CA ASN A 10 -21.80 0.64 6.05
C ASN A 10 -20.58 -0.08 6.67
N ASN A 11 -19.74 0.64 7.42
CA ASN A 11 -18.50 0.12 7.99
C ASN A 11 -17.60 -0.52 6.91
N GLN A 12 -17.39 0.20 5.82
CA GLN A 12 -16.65 -0.24 4.66
C GLN A 12 -15.47 0.67 4.37
N PHE A 13 -14.40 0.08 3.80
CA PHE A 13 -13.37 0.82 3.09
C PHE A 13 -13.12 0.17 1.72
N TYR A 14 -12.54 0.91 0.82
CA TYR A 14 -12.17 0.41 -0.49
C TYR A 14 -10.64 0.30 -0.57
N SER A 15 -10.16 -0.90 -0.89
CA SER A 15 -8.74 -1.14 -1.18
C SER A 15 -8.49 -0.88 -2.66
N GLU A 16 -7.62 0.06 -2.94
CA GLU A 16 -7.23 0.48 -4.29
C GLU A 16 -6.18 -0.44 -4.90
N SER A 17 -6.05 -0.44 -6.22
CA SER A 17 -4.92 -1.06 -6.90
C SER A 17 -3.65 -0.23 -6.71
N ILE A 18 -2.47 -0.86 -6.76
CA ILE A 18 -1.19 -0.14 -6.70
C ILE A 18 -1.07 0.87 -7.86
N GLU A 19 -1.70 0.62 -8.99
CA GLU A 19 -1.65 1.46 -10.18
C GLU A 19 -2.52 2.72 -10.08
N SER A 20 -3.50 2.74 -9.15
CA SER A 20 -4.35 3.91 -8.90
C SER A 20 -3.82 4.84 -7.83
N LEU A 21 -2.71 4.50 -7.17
CA LEU A 21 -2.09 5.35 -6.18
C LEU A 21 -1.38 6.56 -6.84
N ASN A 22 -1.18 7.61 -6.06
CA ASN A 22 -0.76 8.92 -6.57
C ASN A 22 0.75 9.08 -6.81
N ASP A 23 1.61 8.23 -6.26
CA ASP A 23 3.05 8.29 -6.50
C ASP A 23 3.43 7.44 -7.72
N VAL A 24 4.01 8.09 -8.73
CA VAL A 24 4.46 7.43 -9.96
C VAL A 24 5.57 6.38 -9.75
N HIS A 25 6.18 6.31 -8.57
CA HIS A 25 7.18 5.32 -8.21
C HIS A 25 6.57 4.06 -7.58
N GLU A 26 5.33 4.10 -7.15
CA GLU A 26 4.66 2.97 -6.52
C GLU A 26 4.50 1.80 -7.48
N GLY A 27 4.67 0.60 -6.95
CA GLY A 27 4.62 -0.62 -7.75
C GLY A 27 5.79 -0.83 -8.71
N LYS A 28 6.78 0.08 -8.70
CA LYS A 28 8.01 -0.08 -9.48
C LYS A 28 9.07 -0.79 -8.66
N ILE A 29 9.79 -1.68 -9.34
CA ILE A 29 10.89 -2.44 -8.76
C ILE A 29 11.95 -2.71 -9.81
N ILE A 30 13.20 -2.73 -9.43
CA ILE A 30 14.34 -3.05 -10.29
C ILE A 30 14.82 -4.45 -9.91
N ILE A 31 15.02 -5.32 -10.88
CA ILE A 31 15.63 -6.65 -10.66
C ILE A 31 17.15 -6.46 -10.72
N ASP A 32 17.86 -6.93 -9.69
CA ASP A 32 19.33 -6.87 -9.66
C ASP A 32 19.93 -8.02 -10.48
N ASN A 33 20.11 -7.75 -11.78
CA ASN A 33 20.68 -8.72 -12.71
C ASN A 33 22.16 -9.01 -12.45
N GLN A 34 22.89 -8.13 -11.73
CA GLN A 34 24.32 -8.36 -11.44
C GLN A 34 24.54 -9.51 -10.47
N GLU A 35 23.67 -9.68 -9.46
CA GLU A 35 23.73 -10.85 -8.59
C GLU A 35 23.40 -12.14 -9.36
N ILE A 36 22.51 -12.07 -10.34
CA ILE A 36 22.15 -13.19 -11.20
C ILE A 36 23.37 -13.57 -12.07
N GLU A 37 23.98 -12.60 -12.74
CA GLU A 37 25.18 -12.83 -13.59
C GLU A 37 26.39 -13.36 -12.78
N LEU A 38 26.61 -12.87 -11.55
CA LEU A 38 27.68 -13.36 -10.68
C LEU A 38 27.45 -14.80 -10.21
N SER A 39 26.21 -15.18 -9.89
CA SER A 39 25.88 -16.56 -9.54
C SER A 39 26.11 -17.51 -10.72
N ASP A 40 25.91 -17.02 -11.93
CA ASP A 40 26.10 -17.74 -13.19
C ASP A 40 27.58 -18.01 -13.53
N LEU A 41 28.46 -17.07 -13.23
CA LEU A 41 29.90 -17.24 -13.39
C LEU A 41 30.48 -18.32 -12.46
N LEU A 42 29.79 -18.62 -11.36
CA LEU A 42 30.20 -19.64 -10.38
C LEU A 42 29.66 -21.04 -10.71
N ILE A 43 28.58 -21.14 -11.51
CA ILE A 43 27.94 -22.40 -11.88
C ILE A 43 28.26 -22.67 -13.35
N LYS A 44 29.34 -23.40 -13.63
CA LYS A 44 29.73 -23.83 -15.00
C LYS A 44 28.69 -24.76 -15.61
N ASN A 45 27.51 -24.27 -16.04
CA ASN A 45 26.59 -24.91 -16.99
C ASN A 45 25.17 -24.33 -17.05
N PRO A 46 24.31 -24.73 -17.94
CA PRO A 46 23.52 -24.02 -18.95
C PRO A 46 22.66 -22.87 -18.38
N ILE A 47 23.30 -21.80 -18.28
CA ILE A 47 23.01 -20.59 -17.48
C ILE A 47 21.89 -19.75 -18.10
N PHE A 48 21.81 -19.69 -19.42
CA PHE A 48 20.83 -18.85 -20.11
C PHE A 48 19.37 -19.26 -19.80
N THR A 49 19.13 -20.55 -19.65
CA THR A 49 17.82 -21.09 -19.29
C THR A 49 17.44 -20.79 -17.83
N PHE A 50 18.42 -20.73 -16.94
CA PHE A 50 18.19 -20.42 -15.53
C PHE A 50 17.88 -18.93 -15.33
N ILE A 51 18.60 -18.02 -15.99
CA ILE A 51 18.35 -16.57 -15.91
C ILE A 51 16.98 -16.23 -16.47
N SER A 52 16.62 -16.77 -17.63
CA SER A 52 15.29 -16.55 -18.19
C SER A 52 14.19 -17.06 -17.26
N SER A 53 14.38 -18.24 -16.65
CA SER A 53 13.41 -18.81 -15.71
C SER A 53 13.30 -18.00 -14.41
N MET A 54 14.38 -17.38 -13.93
CA MET A 54 14.37 -16.53 -12.75
C MET A 54 13.65 -15.21 -13.02
N ASN A 55 13.92 -14.58 -14.16
CA ASN A 55 13.19 -13.37 -14.55
C ASN A 55 11.69 -13.65 -14.71
N ASP A 56 11.32 -14.77 -15.32
CA ASP A 56 9.91 -15.19 -15.44
C ASP A 56 9.25 -15.41 -14.09
N ILE A 57 9.99 -15.96 -13.12
CA ILE A 57 9.52 -16.13 -11.74
C ILE A 57 9.30 -14.76 -11.09
N PHE A 58 10.26 -13.83 -11.19
CA PHE A 58 10.10 -12.48 -10.65
C PHE A 58 8.93 -11.75 -11.28
N GLU A 59 8.81 -11.77 -12.60
CA GLU A 59 7.69 -11.14 -13.30
C GLU A 59 6.34 -11.70 -12.84
N LYS A 60 6.24 -13.02 -12.70
CA LYS A 60 5.03 -13.67 -12.20
C LYS A 60 4.68 -13.19 -10.78
N TYR A 61 5.65 -13.15 -9.87
CA TYR A 61 5.45 -12.64 -8.50
C TYR A 61 5.06 -11.16 -8.48
N ILE A 62 5.67 -10.33 -9.33
CA ILE A 62 5.32 -8.90 -9.46
C ILE A 62 3.87 -8.77 -9.90
N GLN A 63 3.44 -9.54 -10.90
CA GLN A 63 2.05 -9.52 -11.38
C GLN A 63 1.07 -10.00 -10.29
N GLU A 64 1.42 -11.04 -9.55
CA GLU A 64 0.63 -11.50 -8.42
C GLU A 64 0.51 -10.41 -7.35
N CYS A 65 1.60 -9.75 -6.99
CA CYS A 65 1.59 -8.65 -6.03
C CYS A 65 0.71 -7.48 -6.48
N LYS A 66 0.64 -7.19 -7.77
CA LYS A 66 -0.22 -6.12 -8.31
C LYS A 66 -1.72 -6.41 -8.18
N SER A 67 -2.11 -7.67 -7.98
CA SER A 67 -3.50 -8.04 -7.76
C SER A 67 -4.02 -7.71 -6.36
N TYR A 68 -3.12 -7.44 -5.41
CA TYR A 68 -3.50 -7.06 -4.05
C TYR A 68 -4.13 -5.66 -4.01
N GLY A 69 -5.03 -5.48 -3.05
CA GLY A 69 -5.59 -4.17 -2.73
C GLY A 69 -4.77 -3.45 -1.66
N ILE A 70 -4.79 -2.14 -1.69
CA ILE A 70 -4.10 -1.27 -0.73
C ILE A 70 -5.10 -0.30 -0.12
N TYR A 71 -5.17 -0.28 1.21
CA TYR A 71 -5.87 0.77 1.95
C TYR A 71 -4.85 1.58 2.73
N SER A 72 -4.71 2.84 2.33
CA SER A 72 -3.72 3.77 2.88
C SER A 72 -4.31 4.55 4.04
N LEU A 73 -3.59 4.59 5.14
CA LEU A 73 -3.89 5.35 6.35
C LEU A 73 -2.71 6.27 6.66
N SER A 74 -2.95 7.41 7.27
CA SER A 74 -1.90 8.24 7.87
C SER A 74 -1.84 8.00 9.38
N LYS A 75 -0.66 8.12 9.96
CA LYS A 75 -0.49 8.09 11.42
C LYS A 75 -0.77 9.44 12.07
N ASN A 76 -0.95 10.48 11.26
CA ASN A 76 -1.14 11.84 11.73
C ASN A 76 -2.41 12.46 11.12
N TYR A 77 -3.39 12.76 11.96
CA TYR A 77 -4.62 13.46 11.56
C TYR A 77 -4.44 14.97 11.39
N ASP A 78 -3.37 15.55 11.94
CA ASP A 78 -3.11 17.00 12.00
C ASP A 78 -2.12 17.48 10.92
N ASN A 79 -2.14 16.83 9.76
CA ASN A 79 -1.30 17.18 8.64
C ASN A 79 -2.05 18.04 7.62
N GLU A 80 -1.71 19.33 7.54
CA GLU A 80 -2.37 20.31 6.65
C GLU A 80 -2.34 19.89 5.17
N LEU A 81 -1.26 19.24 4.71
CA LEU A 81 -1.15 18.78 3.33
C LEU A 81 -2.16 17.67 3.04
N LEU A 82 -2.35 16.73 3.98
CA LEU A 82 -3.35 15.67 3.82
C LEU A 82 -4.77 16.24 3.79
N TRP A 83 -5.06 17.22 4.63
CA TRP A 83 -6.35 17.92 4.60
C TRP A 83 -6.60 18.64 3.28
N ALA A 84 -5.54 19.23 2.71
CA ALA A 84 -5.64 19.89 1.40
C ALA A 84 -5.87 18.88 0.27
N TYR A 85 -5.11 17.77 0.24
CA TYR A 85 -5.14 16.81 -0.86
C TYR A 85 -6.34 15.86 -0.80
N TYR A 86 -6.63 15.30 0.39
CA TYR A 86 -7.55 14.17 0.53
C TYR A 86 -8.91 14.55 1.15
N ALA A 87 -9.00 15.69 1.84
CA ALA A 87 -10.23 16.15 2.45
C ALA A 87 -10.90 17.29 1.68
N ASN A 88 -10.81 17.28 0.35
CA ASN A 88 -11.42 18.28 -0.53
C ASN A 88 -11.12 19.72 -0.07
N SER A 89 -9.84 20.03 0.16
CA SER A 89 -9.40 21.35 0.66
C SER A 89 -10.07 21.76 1.96
N TYR A 90 -10.04 20.88 2.96
CA TYR A 90 -10.64 21.05 4.29
C TYR A 90 -12.18 21.07 4.35
N LYS A 91 -12.87 20.62 3.28
CA LYS A 91 -14.35 20.51 3.25
C LYS A 91 -14.84 19.09 3.55
N GLY A 92 -13.93 18.15 3.75
CA GLY A 92 -14.21 16.76 4.04
C GLY A 92 -14.00 16.42 5.51
N PHE A 93 -13.83 15.13 5.77
CA PHE A 93 -13.60 14.61 7.10
C PHE A 93 -12.46 13.60 7.11
N CYS A 94 -11.90 13.36 8.30
CA CYS A 94 -10.91 12.33 8.57
C CYS A 94 -11.49 11.35 9.57
N ILE A 95 -11.27 10.05 9.36
CA ILE A 95 -11.71 8.98 10.25
C ILE A 95 -10.49 8.49 11.03
N GLU A 96 -10.57 8.53 12.35
CA GLU A 96 -9.59 7.88 13.23
C GLU A 96 -10.05 6.47 13.55
N TYR A 97 -9.18 5.49 13.27
CA TYR A 97 -9.41 4.10 13.59
C TYR A 97 -8.59 3.64 14.80
N ASP A 98 -9.18 2.76 15.59
CA ASP A 98 -8.43 1.89 16.48
C ASP A 98 -7.82 0.76 15.65
N LEU A 99 -6.51 0.81 15.46
CA LEU A 99 -5.80 -0.12 14.58
C LEU A 99 -5.88 -1.57 15.09
N GLU A 100 -5.87 -1.75 16.43
CA GLU A 100 -5.94 -3.11 16.99
C GLU A 100 -7.32 -3.74 16.81
N ILE A 101 -8.38 -2.92 16.82
CA ILE A 101 -9.72 -3.40 16.50
C ILE A 101 -9.89 -3.58 14.99
N LEU A 102 -9.33 -2.68 14.19
CA LEU A 102 -9.38 -2.78 12.72
C LEU A 102 -8.74 -4.08 12.24
N LYS A 103 -7.61 -4.49 12.84
CA LYS A 103 -6.91 -5.75 12.57
C LYS A 103 -7.69 -7.00 12.98
N GLN A 104 -8.68 -6.91 13.85
CA GLN A 104 -9.45 -8.08 14.31
C GLN A 104 -10.51 -8.54 13.32
N TYR A 105 -10.88 -7.72 12.35
CA TYR A 105 -11.83 -8.13 11.33
C TYR A 105 -11.17 -9.16 10.41
N PRO A 106 -11.86 -10.27 10.07
CA PRO A 106 -11.28 -11.33 9.23
C PRO A 106 -11.14 -10.86 7.77
N LEU A 107 -10.12 -10.06 7.52
CA LEU A 107 -9.69 -9.72 6.18
C LEU A 107 -8.94 -10.94 5.60
N LYS A 108 -9.24 -11.36 4.39
CA LYS A 108 -8.51 -12.47 3.77
C LYS A 108 -7.11 -11.98 3.36
N GLN A 109 -6.06 -12.63 3.84
CA GLN A 109 -4.65 -12.38 3.50
C GLN A 109 -4.20 -10.95 3.81
N GLU A 110 -3.87 -10.71 5.07
CA GLU A 110 -3.54 -9.38 5.54
C GLU A 110 -2.04 -9.23 5.77
N ALA A 111 -1.53 -8.14 5.26
CA ALA A 111 -0.27 -7.61 5.72
C ALA A 111 -0.48 -6.15 6.13
N PHE A 112 0.23 -5.75 7.16
CA PHE A 112 0.20 -4.39 7.70
C PHE A 112 1.62 -3.85 7.67
N TYR A 113 1.82 -2.76 6.94
CA TYR A 113 3.16 -2.20 6.75
C TYR A 113 3.19 -0.70 6.98
N ASP A 114 4.24 -0.26 7.67
CA ASP A 114 4.69 1.11 7.57
C ASP A 114 5.31 1.34 6.19
N VAL A 115 4.98 2.45 5.54
CA VAL A 115 5.56 2.80 4.26
C VAL A 115 7.02 3.18 4.43
N MET A 116 7.87 2.59 3.60
CA MET A 116 9.28 2.92 3.48
C MET A 116 9.46 4.02 2.45
N TYR A 117 10.00 5.16 2.88
CA TYR A 117 10.26 6.28 2.00
C TYR A 117 11.69 6.23 1.47
N SER A 118 11.85 6.23 0.16
CA SER A 118 13.14 6.11 -0.51
C SER A 118 13.29 7.12 -1.65
N LYS A 119 14.53 7.56 -1.90
CA LYS A 119 14.88 8.31 -3.12
C LYS A 119 14.96 7.40 -4.34
N ASN A 120 15.25 6.11 -4.12
CA ASN A 120 15.49 5.14 -5.16
C ASN A 120 14.34 4.16 -5.26
N ILE A 121 14.08 3.66 -6.45
CA ILE A 121 13.17 2.53 -6.68
C ILE A 121 13.77 1.30 -5.97
N PRO A 122 12.96 0.50 -5.24
CA PRO A 122 13.45 -0.67 -4.56
C PRO A 122 14.03 -1.70 -5.55
N THR A 123 15.08 -2.39 -5.11
CA THR A 123 15.74 -3.43 -5.91
C THR A 123 15.39 -4.80 -5.36
N LEU A 124 15.01 -5.71 -6.25
CA LEU A 124 14.86 -7.14 -5.98
C LEU A 124 16.18 -7.86 -6.16
N ARG A 125 16.50 -8.72 -5.21
CA ARG A 125 17.66 -9.60 -5.20
C ARG A 125 17.23 -11.05 -5.15
N ILE A 126 18.11 -11.96 -5.53
CA ILE A 126 17.84 -13.41 -5.50
C ILE A 126 17.38 -13.87 -4.10
N GLY A 127 17.99 -13.33 -3.05
CA GLY A 127 17.62 -13.64 -1.67
C GLY A 127 16.17 -13.26 -1.29
N ASP A 128 15.57 -12.29 -1.98
CA ASP A 128 14.19 -11.86 -1.70
C ASP A 128 13.13 -12.89 -2.12
N ILE A 129 13.48 -13.83 -3.01
CA ILE A 129 12.57 -14.90 -3.47
C ILE A 129 12.23 -15.86 -2.33
N SER A 130 13.19 -16.13 -1.46
CA SER A 130 12.98 -17.00 -0.29
C SER A 130 12.09 -16.35 0.77
N GLU A 131 11.81 -15.05 0.64
CA GLU A 131 11.09 -14.22 1.59
C GLU A 131 9.91 -13.49 0.92
N PRO A 132 8.80 -14.17 0.57
CA PRO A 132 7.66 -13.57 -0.15
C PRO A 132 7.11 -12.32 0.50
N LYS A 133 7.13 -12.24 1.84
CA LYS A 133 6.70 -11.05 2.59
C LYS A 133 7.61 -9.84 2.35
N THR A 134 8.90 -10.07 2.15
CA THR A 134 9.88 -9.01 1.85
C THR A 134 9.62 -8.42 0.47
N LEU A 135 9.33 -9.28 -0.52
CA LEU A 135 8.96 -8.86 -1.86
C LEU A 135 7.67 -8.02 -1.84
N LEU A 136 6.62 -8.55 -1.21
CA LEU A 136 5.34 -7.85 -1.06
C LEU A 136 5.54 -6.47 -0.41
N LYS A 137 6.32 -6.42 0.68
CA LYS A 137 6.64 -5.16 1.37
C LYS A 137 7.39 -4.18 0.48
N LYS A 138 8.42 -4.63 -0.24
CA LYS A 138 9.20 -3.78 -1.16
C LYS A 138 8.32 -3.18 -2.24
N LEU A 139 7.44 -3.99 -2.84
CA LEU A 139 6.60 -3.56 -3.96
C LEU A 139 5.42 -2.69 -3.53
N LEU A 140 4.71 -3.08 -2.46
CA LEU A 140 3.44 -2.45 -2.06
C LEU A 140 3.58 -1.44 -0.93
N SER A 141 4.76 -1.29 -0.33
CA SER A 141 4.98 -0.39 0.81
C SER A 141 6.23 0.48 0.66
N THR A 142 6.74 0.68 -0.55
CA THR A 142 7.80 1.66 -0.82
C THR A 142 7.22 2.83 -1.61
N LYS A 143 7.53 4.04 -1.16
CA LYS A 143 7.05 5.30 -1.73
C LYS A 143 8.19 6.28 -1.90
N SER A 144 8.08 7.22 -2.84
CA SER A 144 9.07 8.28 -3.02
C SER A 144 9.23 9.11 -1.75
N LEU A 145 10.47 9.50 -1.43
CA LEU A 145 10.79 10.33 -0.28
C LEU A 145 10.02 11.67 -0.26
N ASN A 146 9.57 12.15 -1.41
CA ASN A 146 8.77 13.37 -1.53
C ASN A 146 7.42 13.29 -0.79
N TRP A 147 6.92 12.06 -0.59
CA TRP A 147 5.66 11.78 0.10
C TRP A 147 5.82 11.46 1.59
N LYS A 148 7.04 11.61 2.13
CA LYS A 148 7.32 11.27 3.54
C LYS A 148 6.42 12.00 4.54
N HIS A 149 5.90 13.16 4.17
CA HIS A 149 4.98 13.94 4.98
C HIS A 149 3.63 13.25 5.23
N GLU A 150 3.28 12.21 4.44
CA GLU A 150 2.04 11.46 4.66
C GLU A 150 2.10 10.53 5.87
N ASP A 151 3.29 10.13 6.33
CA ASP A 151 3.51 9.19 7.43
C ASP A 151 2.57 7.98 7.35
N GLU A 152 2.64 7.32 6.17
CA GLU A 152 1.62 6.39 5.72
C GLU A 152 1.80 5.00 6.35
N PHE A 153 0.67 4.39 6.66
CA PHE A 153 0.53 2.99 7.08
C PHE A 153 -0.44 2.30 6.13
N ARG A 154 -0.12 1.10 5.67
CA ARG A 154 -0.90 0.35 4.68
C ARG A 154 -1.48 -0.93 5.24
N ILE A 155 -2.73 -1.17 4.88
CA ILE A 155 -3.38 -2.48 4.98
C ILE A 155 -3.38 -3.06 3.57
N ILE A 156 -2.72 -4.22 3.41
CA ILE A 156 -2.69 -4.95 2.15
C ILE A 156 -3.76 -6.03 2.22
N THR A 157 -4.69 -5.99 1.29
CA THR A 157 -5.80 -6.93 1.19
C THR A 157 -5.60 -7.90 0.02
N GLY A 158 -6.22 -9.08 0.07
CA GLY A 158 -6.04 -10.13 -0.92
C GLY A 158 -6.45 -9.75 -2.35
N THR A 159 -7.32 -8.76 -2.50
CA THR A 159 -7.76 -8.22 -3.81
C THR A 159 -8.15 -6.75 -3.69
N VAL A 160 -8.19 -6.07 -4.82
CA VAL A 160 -8.84 -4.76 -4.93
C VAL A 160 -10.33 -4.90 -4.67
N GLY A 161 -10.93 -3.96 -3.93
CA GLY A 161 -12.37 -3.96 -3.69
C GLY A 161 -12.82 -3.44 -2.33
N ILE A 162 -14.07 -3.71 -2.02
CA ILE A 162 -14.72 -3.29 -0.78
C ILE A 162 -14.47 -4.30 0.32
N TYR A 163 -14.04 -3.80 1.47
CA TYR A 163 -13.83 -4.54 2.71
C TYR A 163 -14.63 -3.94 3.84
N HIS A 164 -14.95 -4.77 4.83
CA HIS A 164 -15.71 -4.35 6.00
C HIS A 164 -14.80 -4.29 7.23
N TYR A 165 -15.22 -3.54 8.23
CA TYR A 165 -14.59 -3.50 9.54
C TYR A 165 -15.63 -3.48 10.66
N PHE A 166 -15.23 -3.75 11.89
CA PHE A 166 -16.12 -3.62 13.03
C PHE A 166 -16.42 -2.15 13.31
N ASN A 167 -17.68 -1.76 13.48
CA ASN A 167 -18.08 -0.39 13.78
C ASN A 167 -17.26 0.22 14.94
N ARG A 168 -16.98 -0.58 15.97
CA ARG A 168 -16.16 -0.17 17.12
C ARG A 168 -14.70 0.20 16.77
N ALA A 169 -14.24 -0.07 15.53
CA ALA A 169 -12.92 0.36 15.08
C ALA A 169 -12.84 1.86 14.81
N VAL A 170 -13.96 2.54 14.58
CA VAL A 170 -14.01 4.00 14.44
C VAL A 170 -13.93 4.62 15.82
N LYS A 171 -12.86 5.37 16.09
CA LYS A 171 -12.65 6.10 17.35
C LYS A 171 -13.21 7.51 17.29
N SER A 172 -12.93 8.23 16.21
CA SER A 172 -13.29 9.63 16.06
C SER A 172 -13.48 9.99 14.59
N ILE A 173 -14.27 11.00 14.34
CA ILE A 173 -14.41 11.64 13.04
C ILE A 173 -14.10 13.12 13.22
N TYR A 174 -13.09 13.60 12.49
CA TYR A 174 -12.67 14.99 12.49
C TYR A 174 -13.20 15.67 11.24
N PHE A 175 -13.80 16.83 11.37
CA PHE A 175 -14.26 17.62 10.24
C PHE A 175 -13.29 18.75 9.93
N GLY A 176 -13.02 18.95 8.65
CA GLY A 176 -12.23 20.10 8.22
C GLY A 176 -12.93 21.42 8.53
N HIS A 177 -12.17 22.47 8.79
CA HIS A 177 -12.71 23.78 9.21
C HIS A 177 -13.58 24.48 8.14
N ARG A 178 -13.62 23.94 6.91
CA ARG A 178 -14.49 24.42 5.82
C ARG A 178 -15.62 23.44 5.50
N THR A 179 -15.82 22.41 6.31
CA THR A 179 -16.88 21.44 6.10
C THR A 179 -18.24 22.13 6.29
N PRO A 180 -19.17 22.02 5.33
CA PRO A 180 -20.50 22.62 5.46
C PRO A 180 -21.27 22.01 6.64
N GLU A 181 -22.01 22.84 7.39
CA GLU A 181 -22.78 22.39 8.56
C GLU A 181 -23.81 21.29 8.24
N ASN A 182 -24.36 21.29 7.04
CA ASN A 182 -25.30 20.25 6.59
C ASN A 182 -24.65 18.88 6.35
N THR A 183 -23.32 18.82 6.29
CA THR A 183 -22.55 17.57 6.20
C THR A 183 -22.28 16.97 7.58
N ILE A 184 -22.33 17.80 8.62
CA ILE A 184 -22.02 17.41 10.02
C ILE A 184 -23.29 16.89 10.73
N LYS A 185 -24.47 17.26 10.26
CA LYS A 185 -25.79 16.84 10.78
C LYS A 185 -26.26 15.54 10.16
#